data_194198bdf53678856578da3b66d7a463
#
_entry.id   194198bdf53678856578da3b66d7a463
#
_cell.length_a   1.000
_cell.length_b   1.000
_cell.length_c   1.000
_cell.angle_alpha   90.00
_cell.angle_beta   90.00
_cell.angle_gamma   90.00
#
_symmetry.space_group_name_H-M   'P 1'
#
loop_
_entity.id
_entity.type
_entity.pdbx_description
1 polymer ?
#
loop_
_entity_poly.entity_id
_entity_poly.type
_entity_poly.pdbx_seq_one_letter_code
_entity_poly.pdbx_strand_id
1 'polypeptide(L)'
;MLANVEIIENPKESIDRAYDISVSAKEELLLAFPTVNSFRRNVRTGMAMQLLKEEHSTNNVRLRILTPVDNQITHTIDELKKVISELDIRALNESTQSNRVIMVLADGKESLIVDIKDDTKDNMYEAAGLSIYSNNKSIILAYLAIFEILWKQSRPPIC
;
A
#
# COMPACT_ATOMS: atom_id res chain seq x y z
N MET A 1 -20.29 -9.22 11.51
CA MET A 1 -20.28 -8.54 10.19
C MET A 1 -20.37 -9.57 9.08
N LEU A 2 -21.27 -9.38 8.14
CA LEU A 2 -21.37 -10.26 6.98
C LEU A 2 -20.17 -10.07 6.05
N ALA A 3 -19.71 -11.17 5.45
CA ALA A 3 -18.66 -11.10 4.46
C ALA A 3 -19.13 -10.26 3.26
N ASN A 4 -18.28 -9.37 2.79
CA ASN A 4 -18.60 -8.43 1.72
C ASN A 4 -17.49 -8.37 0.68
N VAL A 5 -17.88 -8.29 -0.58
CA VAL A 5 -16.99 -8.01 -1.71
C VAL A 5 -17.64 -6.91 -2.53
N GLU A 6 -16.90 -5.83 -2.75
CA GLU A 6 -17.40 -4.69 -3.53
C GLU A 6 -16.45 -4.38 -4.67
N ILE A 7 -17.00 -4.11 -5.85
CA ILE A 7 -16.25 -3.54 -6.96
C ILE A 7 -16.52 -2.05 -6.97
N ILE A 8 -15.45 -1.25 -6.87
CA ILE A 8 -15.51 0.20 -6.83
C ILE A 8 -14.96 0.72 -8.16
N GLU A 9 -15.84 1.23 -9.01
CA GLU A 9 -15.46 1.66 -10.36
C GLU A 9 -14.90 3.09 -10.39
N ASN A 10 -15.35 3.94 -9.47
CA ASN A 10 -14.94 5.35 -9.43
C ASN A 10 -13.55 5.47 -8.80
N PRO A 11 -12.56 6.05 -9.52
CA PRO A 11 -11.20 6.18 -8.99
C PRO A 11 -11.12 6.98 -7.69
N LYS A 12 -11.94 8.03 -7.55
CA LYS A 12 -11.96 8.84 -6.32
C LYS A 12 -12.43 7.98 -5.13
N GLU A 13 -13.48 7.20 -5.32
CA GLU A 13 -13.98 6.30 -4.28
C GLU A 13 -12.95 5.22 -3.92
N SER A 14 -12.21 4.72 -4.92
CA SER A 14 -11.12 3.76 -4.68
C SER A 14 -10.05 4.35 -3.76
N ILE A 15 -9.61 5.55 -4.04
CA ILE A 15 -8.57 6.24 -3.26
C ILE A 15 -9.09 6.59 -1.86
N ASP A 16 -10.32 7.08 -1.76
CA ASP A 16 -10.93 7.39 -0.47
C ASP A 16 -11.08 6.13 0.40
N ARG A 17 -11.44 5.00 -0.22
CA ARG A 17 -11.54 3.72 0.51
C ARG A 17 -10.16 3.25 1.00
N ALA A 18 -9.12 3.41 0.17
CA ALA A 18 -7.75 3.08 0.57
C ALA A 18 -7.33 3.89 1.80
N TYR A 19 -7.66 5.18 1.80
CA TYR A 19 -7.41 6.07 2.93
C TYR A 19 -8.15 5.58 4.18
N ASP A 20 -9.45 5.32 4.07
CA ASP A 20 -10.28 4.91 5.20
C ASP A 20 -9.79 3.60 5.84
N ILE A 21 -9.44 2.62 5.01
CA ILE A 21 -8.90 1.34 5.49
C ILE A 21 -7.58 1.57 6.22
N SER A 22 -6.73 2.42 5.67
CA SER A 22 -5.41 2.69 6.24
C SER A 22 -5.49 3.39 7.59
N VAL A 23 -6.38 4.39 7.75
CA VAL A 23 -6.58 5.08 9.05
C VAL A 23 -7.24 4.17 10.07
N SER A 24 -8.06 3.23 9.66
CA SER A 24 -8.76 2.34 10.58
C SER A 24 -7.90 1.21 11.12
N ALA A 25 -6.72 0.98 10.55
CA ALA A 25 -5.81 -0.07 11.00
C ALA A 25 -5.36 0.17 12.44
N LYS A 26 -5.40 -0.86 13.27
CA LYS A 26 -5.06 -0.78 14.69
C LYS A 26 -3.86 -1.61 15.07
N GLU A 27 -3.54 -2.64 14.33
CA GLU A 27 -2.45 -3.56 14.63
C GLU A 27 -1.40 -3.60 13.52
N GLU A 28 -1.84 -3.74 12.28
CA GLU A 28 -0.94 -3.92 11.15
C GLU A 28 -1.53 -3.36 9.86
N LEU A 29 -0.70 -2.63 9.12
CA LEU A 29 -1.04 -2.16 7.78
C LEU A 29 0.04 -2.64 6.81
N LEU A 30 -0.38 -3.36 5.78
CA LEU A 30 0.49 -3.87 4.72
C LEU A 30 0.15 -3.17 3.42
N LEU A 31 1.16 -2.56 2.79
CA LEU A 31 1.01 -1.86 1.53
C LEU A 31 2.01 -2.45 0.52
N ALA A 32 1.53 -2.80 -0.66
CA ALA A 32 2.40 -3.23 -1.74
C ALA A 32 2.14 -2.35 -2.98
N PHE A 33 3.19 -1.72 -3.46
CA PHE A 33 3.16 -0.87 -4.65
C PHE A 33 3.86 -1.58 -5.80
N PRO A 34 3.24 -1.65 -6.99
CA PRO A 34 3.82 -2.38 -8.11
C PRO A 34 4.91 -1.59 -8.85
N THR A 35 4.93 -0.26 -8.71
CA THR A 35 5.88 0.60 -9.42
C THR A 35 6.45 1.68 -8.50
N VAL A 36 7.61 2.20 -8.85
CA VAL A 36 8.21 3.36 -8.18
C VAL A 36 7.26 4.55 -8.25
N ASN A 37 6.62 4.75 -9.40
CA ASN A 37 5.71 5.87 -9.59
C ASN A 37 4.49 5.80 -8.66
N SER A 38 3.93 4.61 -8.47
CA SER A 38 2.77 4.44 -7.58
C SER A 38 3.13 4.76 -6.13
N PHE A 39 4.29 4.32 -5.67
CA PHE A 39 4.79 4.68 -4.33
C PHE A 39 5.03 6.19 -4.23
N ARG A 40 5.71 6.77 -5.21
CA ARG A 40 6.02 8.20 -5.23
C ARG A 40 4.75 9.06 -5.20
N ARG A 41 3.73 8.69 -5.98
CA ARG A 41 2.44 9.41 -5.96
C ARG A 41 1.82 9.40 -4.57
N ASN A 42 1.82 8.24 -3.93
CA ASN A 42 1.25 8.07 -2.59
C ASN A 42 1.95 8.99 -1.57
N VAL A 43 3.27 9.07 -1.63
CA VAL A 43 4.05 9.93 -0.73
C VAL A 43 3.83 11.41 -1.04
N ARG A 44 3.80 11.78 -2.33
CA ARG A 44 3.65 13.18 -2.76
C ARG A 44 2.34 13.82 -2.34
N THR A 45 1.25 13.08 -2.37
CA THR A 45 -0.05 13.64 -1.98
C THR A 45 -0.13 13.93 -0.49
N GLY A 46 0.90 13.56 0.26
CA GLY A 46 0.90 13.74 1.71
C GLY A 46 -0.03 12.81 2.44
N MET A 47 -0.81 12.02 1.72
CA MET A 47 -1.79 11.10 2.30
C MET A 47 -1.10 10.05 3.15
N ALA A 48 -0.04 9.43 2.62
CA ALA A 48 0.76 8.47 3.37
C ALA A 48 1.42 9.12 4.58
N MET A 49 2.04 10.29 4.40
CA MET A 49 2.70 11.02 5.48
C MET A 49 1.73 11.46 6.57
N GLN A 50 0.55 11.93 6.19
CA GLN A 50 -0.45 12.38 7.15
C GLN A 50 -1.03 11.21 7.94
N LEU A 51 -1.33 10.10 7.28
CA LEU A 51 -1.74 8.85 7.90
C LEU A 51 -0.74 8.39 8.94
N LEU A 52 0.52 8.44 8.57
CA LEU A 52 1.61 7.88 9.36
C LEU A 52 1.95 8.76 10.56
N LYS A 53 1.76 10.08 10.46
CA LYS A 53 2.02 11.01 11.56
C LYS A 53 0.91 11.04 12.61
N GLU A 54 -0.34 10.99 12.18
CA GLU A 54 -1.48 11.25 13.08
C GLU A 54 -2.00 9.99 13.75
N GLU A 55 -2.07 8.87 13.03
CA GLU A 55 -2.71 7.66 13.55
C GLU A 55 -1.70 6.58 13.96
N HIS A 56 -0.68 6.36 13.16
CA HIS A 56 0.22 5.21 13.38
C HIS A 56 1.28 5.46 14.43
N SER A 57 1.71 6.70 14.63
CA SER A 57 2.67 7.04 15.68
C SER A 57 2.07 6.94 17.08
N THR A 58 0.76 7.11 17.22
CA THR A 58 0.07 7.05 18.50
C THR A 58 -0.47 5.68 18.87
N ASN A 59 -0.72 4.82 17.87
CA ASN A 59 -1.39 3.53 18.06
C ASN A 59 -0.47 2.32 17.93
N ASN A 60 0.84 2.53 17.71
CA ASN A 60 1.82 1.45 17.53
C ASN A 60 1.44 0.47 16.41
N VAL A 61 0.82 0.96 15.35
CA VAL A 61 0.48 0.13 14.20
C VAL A 61 1.76 -0.23 13.45
N ARG A 62 1.98 -1.52 13.22
CA ARG A 62 3.09 -1.98 12.40
C ARG A 62 2.78 -1.72 10.93
N LEU A 63 3.71 -1.05 10.26
CA LEU A 63 3.58 -0.72 8.84
C LEU A 63 4.66 -1.42 8.05
N ARG A 64 4.26 -2.29 7.13
CA ARG A 64 5.17 -2.92 6.18
C ARG A 64 4.83 -2.47 4.77
N ILE A 65 5.84 -2.01 4.04
CA ILE A 65 5.67 -1.54 2.67
C ILE A 65 6.59 -2.32 1.74
N LEU A 66 6.03 -2.81 0.64
CA LEU A 66 6.77 -3.37 -0.48
C LEU A 66 6.68 -2.41 -1.66
N THR A 67 7.82 -2.05 -2.24
CA THR A 67 7.87 -1.18 -3.42
C THR A 67 9.15 -1.43 -4.20
N PRO A 68 9.13 -1.32 -5.54
CA PRO A 68 10.37 -1.20 -6.28
C PRO A 68 11.10 0.07 -5.83
N VAL A 69 12.43 0.03 -5.81
CA VAL A 69 13.26 1.13 -5.31
C VAL A 69 14.26 1.54 -6.39
N ASP A 70 14.35 2.84 -6.64
CA ASP A 70 15.39 3.45 -7.46
C ASP A 70 16.18 4.46 -6.62
N ASN A 71 17.20 5.06 -7.21
CA ASN A 71 18.05 6.02 -6.50
C ASN A 71 17.29 7.27 -6.04
N GLN A 72 16.22 7.63 -6.73
CA GLN A 72 15.46 8.85 -6.42
C GLN A 72 14.62 8.71 -5.18
N ILE A 73 14.06 7.53 -4.92
CA ILE A 73 13.17 7.33 -3.77
C ILE A 73 13.89 6.87 -2.50
N THR A 74 15.18 6.51 -2.59
CA THR A 74 15.97 6.10 -1.42
C THR A 74 15.95 7.18 -0.34
N HIS A 75 16.14 8.42 -0.73
CA HIS A 75 16.09 9.54 0.21
C HIS A 75 14.70 9.69 0.85
N THR A 76 13.66 9.54 0.06
CA THR A 76 12.28 9.58 0.58
C THR A 76 12.04 8.48 1.62
N ILE A 77 12.55 7.28 1.37
CA ILE A 77 12.44 6.16 2.31
C ILE A 77 13.16 6.49 3.61
N ASP A 78 14.36 7.06 3.54
CA ASP A 78 15.12 7.46 4.72
C ASP A 78 14.37 8.50 5.55
N GLU A 79 13.76 9.48 4.89
CA GLU A 79 12.94 10.48 5.57
C GLU A 79 11.71 9.87 6.26
N LEU A 80 11.04 8.93 5.61
CA LEU A 80 9.90 8.22 6.20
C LEU A 80 10.33 7.44 7.44
N LYS A 81 11.47 6.75 7.40
CA LYS A 81 11.96 5.96 8.52
C LYS A 81 12.32 6.81 9.73
N LYS A 82 12.68 8.07 9.54
CA LYS A 82 12.94 8.99 10.66
C LYS A 82 11.68 9.41 11.38
N VAL A 83 10.56 9.45 10.67
CA VAL A 83 9.29 9.94 11.21
C VAL A 83 8.45 8.82 11.80
N ILE A 84 8.57 7.61 11.26
CA ILE A 84 7.72 6.48 11.63
C ILE A 84 8.58 5.38 12.25
N SER A 85 8.40 5.18 13.54
CA SER A 85 9.22 4.23 14.31
C SER A 85 8.94 2.76 13.98
N GLU A 86 7.72 2.43 13.60
CA GLU A 86 7.29 1.05 13.33
C GLU A 86 7.16 0.75 11.83
N LEU A 87 7.98 1.41 11.01
CA LEU A 87 7.98 1.25 9.56
C LEU A 87 9.05 0.27 9.11
N ASP A 88 8.67 -0.70 8.29
CA ASP A 88 9.58 -1.58 7.58
C ASP A 88 9.28 -1.53 6.08
N ILE A 89 10.23 -1.06 5.29
CA ILE A 89 10.13 -0.99 3.83
C ILE A 89 11.13 -1.95 3.22
N ARG A 90 10.69 -2.76 2.26
CA ARG A 90 11.56 -3.65 1.51
C ARG A 90 11.37 -3.47 0.02
N ALA A 91 12.45 -3.67 -0.72
CA ALA A 91 12.48 -3.47 -2.15
C ALA A 91 12.03 -4.73 -2.90
N LEU A 92 11.01 -4.56 -3.74
CA LEU A 92 10.60 -5.60 -4.67
C LEU A 92 11.61 -5.76 -5.80
N ASN A 93 11.75 -6.98 -6.26
CA ASN A 93 12.55 -7.25 -7.45
C ASN A 93 11.75 -6.85 -8.69
N GLU A 94 12.37 -6.04 -9.56
CA GLU A 94 11.73 -5.54 -10.78
C GLU A 94 11.30 -6.65 -11.75
N SER A 95 11.95 -7.80 -11.72
CA SER A 95 11.62 -8.91 -12.63
C SER A 95 10.23 -9.53 -12.35
N THR A 96 9.58 -9.19 -11.26
CA THR A 96 8.24 -9.70 -10.92
C THR A 96 7.11 -8.80 -11.39
N GLN A 97 7.38 -7.79 -12.22
CA GLN A 97 6.47 -6.68 -12.48
C GLN A 97 5.52 -6.84 -13.66
N SER A 98 4.81 -7.92 -13.74
CA SER A 98 3.55 -7.95 -14.48
C SER A 98 2.39 -7.42 -13.63
N ASN A 99 2.62 -7.16 -12.37
CA ASN A 99 1.60 -6.69 -11.43
C ASN A 99 1.34 -5.19 -11.61
N ARG A 100 0.06 -4.82 -11.69
CA ARG A 100 -0.36 -3.43 -11.83
C ARG A 100 -1.35 -3.00 -10.76
N VAL A 101 -1.37 -3.69 -9.65
CA VAL A 101 -2.28 -3.34 -8.57
C VAL A 101 -1.54 -2.90 -7.32
N ILE A 102 -2.13 -1.93 -6.62
CA ILE A 102 -1.73 -1.56 -5.27
C ILE A 102 -2.53 -2.45 -4.32
N MET A 103 -1.85 -3.04 -3.35
CA MET A 103 -2.48 -3.89 -2.35
C MET A 103 -2.49 -3.18 -1.00
N VAL A 104 -3.66 -3.11 -0.37
CA VAL A 104 -3.84 -2.56 0.98
C VAL A 104 -4.49 -3.62 1.85
N LEU A 105 -3.81 -4.04 2.90
CA LEU A 105 -4.30 -5.04 3.85
C LEU A 105 -4.23 -4.48 5.27
N ALA A 106 -5.34 -4.48 5.99
CA ALA A 106 -5.40 -3.92 7.34
C ALA A 106 -5.87 -4.97 8.33
N ASP A 107 -5.05 -5.23 9.35
CA ASP A 107 -5.36 -6.08 10.51
C ASP A 107 -5.79 -7.52 10.18
N GLY A 108 -5.53 -7.98 8.97
CA GLY A 108 -6.05 -9.28 8.52
C GLY A 108 -7.57 -9.31 8.38
N LYS A 109 -8.24 -8.16 8.37
CA LYS A 109 -9.71 -8.05 8.37
C LYS A 109 -10.28 -7.34 7.15
N GLU A 110 -9.47 -6.50 6.50
CA GLU A 110 -9.91 -5.75 5.32
C GLU A 110 -8.84 -5.77 4.25
N SER A 111 -9.27 -5.81 3.00
CA SER A 111 -8.38 -5.74 1.85
C SER A 111 -8.95 -4.81 0.79
N LEU A 112 -8.04 -4.13 0.08
CA LEU A 112 -8.38 -3.35 -1.10
C LEU A 112 -7.29 -3.56 -2.15
N ILE A 113 -7.69 -3.92 -3.35
CA ILE A 113 -6.79 -4.05 -4.49
C ILE A 113 -7.17 -2.99 -5.49
N VAL A 114 -6.25 -2.07 -5.77
CA VAL A 114 -6.51 -0.91 -6.64
C VAL A 114 -5.74 -1.05 -7.94
N ASP A 115 -6.45 -1.07 -9.06
CA ASP A 115 -5.84 -1.09 -10.38
C ASP A 115 -5.16 0.24 -10.68
N ILE A 116 -3.99 0.18 -11.31
CA ILE A 116 -3.33 1.37 -11.85
C ILE A 116 -3.68 1.47 -13.33
N LYS A 117 -4.58 2.39 -13.66
CA LYS A 117 -5.03 2.62 -15.02
C LYS A 117 -3.96 3.31 -15.87
N ASP A 118 -3.27 4.29 -15.30
CA ASP A 118 -2.26 5.06 -16.01
C ASP A 118 -1.13 5.47 -15.06
N ASP A 119 -0.02 4.75 -15.11
CA ASP A 119 1.13 4.96 -14.24
C ASP A 119 1.96 6.21 -14.60
N THR A 120 1.66 6.86 -15.71
CA THR A 120 2.35 8.09 -16.12
C THR A 120 1.80 9.34 -15.44
N LYS A 121 0.65 9.26 -14.80
CA LYS A 121 0.00 10.40 -14.15
C LYS A 121 0.62 10.69 -12.79
N ASP A 122 0.73 11.96 -12.45
CA ASP A 122 1.25 12.40 -11.14
C ASP A 122 0.16 12.40 -10.06
N ASN A 123 -1.10 12.52 -10.46
CA ASN A 123 -2.23 12.58 -9.56
C ASN A 123 -2.81 11.18 -9.35
N MET A 124 -3.04 10.81 -8.09
CA MET A 124 -3.56 9.49 -7.74
C MET A 124 -4.94 9.20 -8.35
N TYR A 125 -5.79 10.22 -8.41
CA TYR A 125 -7.14 10.07 -8.96
C TYR A 125 -7.14 9.83 -10.48
N GLU A 126 -6.15 10.38 -11.17
CA GLU A 126 -5.97 10.16 -12.61
C GLU A 126 -5.27 8.82 -12.90
N ALA A 127 -4.40 8.38 -12.01
CA ALA A 127 -3.63 7.15 -12.17
C ALA A 127 -4.45 5.90 -11.83
N ALA A 128 -5.34 5.98 -10.84
CA ALA A 128 -6.11 4.86 -10.35
C ALA A 128 -7.23 4.46 -11.31
N GLY A 129 -7.50 3.16 -11.34
CA GLY A 129 -8.66 2.58 -11.97
C GLY A 129 -9.68 2.08 -10.94
N LEU A 130 -10.31 0.98 -11.26
CA LEU A 130 -11.26 0.34 -10.34
C LEU A 130 -10.51 -0.30 -9.17
N SER A 131 -11.24 -0.60 -8.11
CA SER A 131 -10.72 -1.37 -7.00
C SER A 131 -11.69 -2.46 -6.57
N ILE A 132 -11.16 -3.44 -5.85
CA ILE A 132 -11.94 -4.53 -5.26
C ILE A 132 -11.69 -4.51 -3.76
N TYR A 133 -12.76 -4.27 -3.00
CA TYR A 133 -12.76 -4.35 -1.55
C TYR A 133 -13.25 -5.71 -1.10
N SER A 134 -12.67 -6.25 -0.03
CA SER A 134 -13.19 -7.45 0.61
C SER A 134 -12.86 -7.47 2.11
N ASN A 135 -13.84 -7.91 2.89
CA ASN A 135 -13.62 -8.34 4.27
C ASN A 135 -13.82 -9.85 4.43
N ASN A 136 -13.88 -10.58 3.33
CA ASN A 136 -13.99 -12.05 3.35
C ASN A 136 -12.68 -12.66 3.82
N LYS A 137 -12.74 -13.48 4.85
CA LYS A 137 -11.54 -14.04 5.48
C LYS A 137 -10.68 -14.87 4.52
N SER A 138 -11.29 -15.69 3.70
CA SER A 138 -10.55 -16.55 2.76
C SER A 138 -9.81 -15.74 1.71
N ILE A 139 -10.44 -14.67 1.21
CA ILE A 139 -9.84 -13.76 0.23
C ILE A 139 -8.65 -13.04 0.87
N ILE A 140 -8.82 -12.54 2.09
CA ILE A 140 -7.75 -11.84 2.81
C ILE A 140 -6.58 -12.77 3.08
N LEU A 141 -6.83 -14.01 3.48
CA LEU A 141 -5.77 -14.99 3.70
C LEU A 141 -4.96 -15.25 2.42
N ALA A 142 -5.64 -15.30 1.26
CA ALA A 142 -4.97 -15.45 -0.03
C ALA A 142 -4.06 -14.25 -0.33
N TYR A 143 -4.53 -13.03 -0.11
CA TYR A 143 -3.72 -11.82 -0.31
C TYR A 143 -2.56 -11.74 0.68
N LEU A 144 -2.79 -12.12 1.94
CA LEU A 144 -1.72 -12.18 2.95
C LEU A 144 -0.63 -13.16 2.54
N ALA A 145 -1.01 -14.31 2.00
CA ALA A 145 -0.05 -15.30 1.51
C ALA A 145 0.79 -14.73 0.36
N ILE A 146 0.17 -14.02 -0.57
CA ILE A 146 0.89 -13.35 -1.68
C ILE A 146 1.86 -12.30 -1.12
N PHE A 147 1.40 -11.47 -0.20
CA PHE A 147 2.25 -10.44 0.42
C PHE A 147 3.46 -11.06 1.11
N GLU A 148 3.25 -12.12 1.89
CA GLU A 148 4.34 -12.78 2.62
C GLU A 148 5.35 -13.45 1.68
N ILE A 149 4.91 -14.01 0.56
CA ILE A 149 5.81 -14.55 -0.47
C ILE A 149 6.68 -13.44 -1.05
N LEU A 150 6.06 -12.32 -1.42
CA LEU A 150 6.78 -11.17 -1.97
C LEU A 150 7.75 -10.59 -0.93
N TRP A 151 7.33 -10.53 0.32
CA TRP A 151 8.16 -10.05 1.42
C TRP A 151 9.43 -10.89 1.59
N LYS A 152 9.29 -12.20 1.55
CA LYS A 152 10.43 -13.13 1.66
C LYS A 152 11.39 -13.03 0.48
N GLN A 153 10.87 -12.72 -0.69
CA GLN A 153 11.69 -12.56 -1.90
C GLN A 153 12.31 -11.16 -2.01
N SER A 154 11.88 -10.23 -1.19
CA SER A 154 12.34 -8.85 -1.22
C SER A 154 13.71 -8.69 -0.58
N ARG A 155 14.31 -7.52 -0.78
CA ARG A 155 15.60 -7.14 -0.23
C ARG A 155 15.51 -5.84 0.54
N PRO A 156 16.52 -5.49 1.39
CA PRO A 156 16.56 -4.16 2.00
C PRO A 156 16.54 -3.06 0.94
N PRO A 157 15.96 -1.89 1.23
CA PRO A 157 15.81 -0.80 0.25
C PRO A 157 17.12 -0.02 0.06
N ILE A 158 18.17 -0.72 -0.32
CA ILE A 158 19.49 -0.17 -0.57
C ILE A 158 19.75 -0.30 -2.07
N CYS A 159 20.14 0.79 -2.71
CA CYS A 159 20.53 0.78 -4.12
C CYS A 159 22.02 0.59 -4.29
#